data_197e2cfc5c4d398ad55086bd43f61177
#
_entry.id   197e2cfc5c4d398ad55086bd43f61177
#
_cell.length_a   1.000
_cell.length_b   1.000
_cell.length_c   1.000
_cell.angle_alpha   90.00
_cell.angle_beta   90.00
_cell.angle_gamma   90.00
#
_symmetry.space_group_name_H-M   'P 1'
#
loop_
_entity.id
_entity.type
_entity.pdbx_description
1 polymer ?
#
loop_
_entity_poly.entity_id
_entity_poly.type
_entity_poly.pdbx_seq_one_letter_code
_entity_poly.pdbx_strand_id
1 'polypeptide(L)'
;RFEREKIELIKFSSINLIREILSPGDNLERALAAIPKDEKLPLSVKNLVEGLKMVQKEFSTILEKNGVKKIDSLNKKFDHNYHQAMLEIEKEDVSEGTVVQEIQPGYTMHDRLLRPAMVGVSKKSSTEKLKKSKEKTDNKENIKSKENQEK
;
A
#
# COMPACT_ATOMS: atom_id res chain seq x y z
N ARG A 1 -3.56 -10.94 37.10
CA ARG A 1 -2.46 -10.22 36.42
C ARG A 1 -1.57 -11.19 35.64
N PHE A 2 -1.09 -12.24 36.29
CA PHE A 2 -0.22 -13.26 35.70
C PHE A 2 -0.83 -14.00 34.50
N GLU A 3 -2.11 -14.32 34.55
CA GLU A 3 -2.81 -15.00 33.44
C GLU A 3 -2.93 -14.14 32.20
N ARG A 4 -3.18 -12.82 32.32
CA ARG A 4 -3.22 -11.89 31.19
C ARG A 4 -1.87 -11.74 30.53
N GLU A 5 -0.80 -11.58 31.33
CA GLU A 5 0.58 -11.52 30.84
C GLU A 5 0.99 -12.80 30.11
N LYS A 6 0.58 -13.97 30.61
CA LYS A 6 0.81 -15.27 29.96
C LYS A 6 0.10 -15.37 28.60
N ILE A 7 -1.14 -14.93 28.52
CA ILE A 7 -1.92 -14.94 27.27
C ILE A 7 -1.29 -13.99 26.24
N GLU A 8 -0.84 -12.81 26.65
CA GLU A 8 -0.14 -11.88 25.78
C GLU A 8 1.20 -12.44 25.30
N LEU A 9 1.98 -13.04 26.17
CA LEU A 9 3.23 -13.71 25.80
C LEU A 9 3.01 -14.81 24.76
N ILE A 10 1.98 -15.63 24.93
CA ILE A 10 1.65 -16.69 23.98
C ILE A 10 1.19 -16.09 22.63
N LYS A 11 0.35 -15.07 22.64
CA LYS A 11 -0.15 -14.40 21.42
C LYS A 11 0.96 -13.79 20.58
N PHE A 12 1.99 -13.26 21.23
CA PHE A 12 3.04 -12.49 20.54
C PHE A 12 4.40 -13.21 20.51
N SER A 13 4.50 -14.43 21.03
CA SER A 13 5.74 -15.20 21.02
C SER A 13 6.26 -15.50 19.60
N SER A 14 5.35 -15.64 18.65
CA SER A 14 5.68 -15.97 17.25
C SER A 14 5.91 -14.75 16.36
N ILE A 15 5.82 -13.52 16.87
CA ILE A 15 5.94 -12.29 16.06
C ILE A 15 7.24 -12.26 15.24
N ASN A 16 8.38 -12.59 15.86
CA ASN A 16 9.67 -12.53 15.18
C ASN A 16 9.75 -13.56 14.06
N LEU A 17 9.33 -14.80 14.33
CA LEU A 17 9.29 -15.86 13.33
C LEU A 17 8.36 -15.49 12.16
N ILE A 18 7.16 -14.99 12.47
CA ILE A 18 6.20 -14.59 11.44
C ILE A 18 6.77 -13.46 10.59
N ARG A 19 7.42 -12.46 11.20
CA ARG A 19 8.06 -11.35 10.47
C ARG A 19 9.13 -11.84 9.50
N GLU A 20 9.92 -12.84 9.87
CA GLU A 20 10.93 -13.44 8.99
C GLU A 20 10.30 -14.22 7.85
N ILE A 21 9.21 -14.96 8.10
CA ILE A 21 8.51 -15.76 7.08
C ILE A 21 7.77 -14.88 6.06
N LEU A 22 7.44 -13.63 6.37
CA LEU A 22 6.82 -12.72 5.40
C LEU A 22 7.71 -12.46 4.18
N SER A 23 9.04 -12.44 4.34
CA SER A 23 9.96 -12.19 3.23
C SER A 23 9.94 -13.29 2.15
N PRO A 24 10.01 -14.58 2.48
CA PRO A 24 9.77 -15.66 1.50
C PRO A 24 8.39 -15.58 0.85
N GLY A 25 7.34 -15.20 1.60
CA GLY A 25 6.00 -15.01 1.07
C GLY A 25 5.93 -13.92 -0.01
N ASP A 26 6.58 -12.77 0.24
CA ASP A 26 6.68 -11.68 -0.74
C ASP A 26 7.45 -12.13 -2.00
N ASN A 27 8.51 -12.90 -1.84
CA ASN A 27 9.27 -13.42 -2.96
C ASN A 27 8.43 -14.37 -3.84
N LEU A 28 7.57 -15.19 -3.21
CA LEU A 28 6.63 -16.04 -3.93
C LEU A 28 5.58 -15.22 -4.69
N GLU A 29 5.00 -14.19 -4.06
CA GLU A 29 4.04 -13.29 -4.70
C GLU A 29 4.68 -12.57 -5.88
N ARG A 30 5.91 -12.05 -5.72
CA ARG A 30 6.67 -11.40 -6.79
C ARG A 30 7.02 -12.34 -7.92
N ALA A 31 7.40 -13.58 -7.63
CA ALA A 31 7.67 -14.60 -8.64
C ALA A 31 6.42 -14.92 -9.47
N LEU A 32 5.26 -15.07 -8.81
CA LEU A 32 3.99 -15.28 -9.49
C LEU A 32 3.56 -14.08 -10.34
N ALA A 33 3.82 -12.87 -9.87
CA ALA A 33 3.52 -11.62 -10.60
C ALA A 33 4.42 -11.45 -11.85
N ALA A 34 5.64 -11.99 -11.83
CA ALA A 34 6.59 -11.92 -12.93
C ALA A 34 6.28 -12.90 -14.07
N ILE A 35 5.36 -13.84 -13.85
CA ILE A 35 4.98 -14.82 -14.89
C ILE A 35 4.16 -14.11 -15.97
N PRO A 36 4.54 -14.21 -17.25
CA PRO A 36 3.76 -13.63 -18.33
C PRO A 36 2.33 -14.19 -18.34
N LYS A 37 1.35 -13.32 -18.54
CA LYS A 37 -0.06 -13.72 -18.65
C LYS A 37 -0.43 -14.23 -20.05
N ASP A 38 0.56 -14.68 -20.83
CA ASP A 38 0.34 -15.17 -22.17
C ASP A 38 -0.43 -16.50 -22.18
N GLU A 39 -1.46 -16.56 -23.01
CA GLU A 39 -2.26 -17.78 -23.21
C GLU A 39 -1.48 -18.93 -23.86
N LYS A 40 -0.32 -18.63 -24.45
CA LYS A 40 0.55 -19.57 -25.18
C LYS A 40 1.59 -20.30 -24.33
N LEU A 41 1.52 -20.19 -23.00
CA LEU A 41 2.44 -20.92 -22.12
C LEU A 41 2.26 -22.44 -22.26
N PRO A 42 3.36 -23.20 -22.29
CA PRO A 42 3.31 -24.68 -22.29
C PRO A 42 2.48 -25.19 -21.11
N LEU A 43 1.80 -26.32 -21.32
CA LEU A 43 0.93 -26.91 -20.27
C LEU A 43 1.69 -27.20 -18.97
N SER A 44 2.95 -27.62 -19.07
CA SER A 44 3.83 -27.87 -17.93
C SER A 44 4.06 -26.62 -17.09
N VAL A 45 4.22 -25.45 -17.73
CA VAL A 45 4.38 -24.16 -17.04
C VAL A 45 3.07 -23.73 -16.39
N LYS A 46 1.93 -23.93 -17.06
CA LYS A 46 0.61 -23.65 -16.48
C LYS A 46 0.36 -24.46 -15.21
N ASN A 47 0.66 -25.75 -15.25
CA ASN A 47 0.52 -26.64 -14.08
C ASN A 47 1.43 -26.22 -12.92
N LEU A 48 2.68 -25.81 -13.24
CA LEU A 48 3.61 -25.29 -12.23
C LEU A 48 3.08 -24.00 -11.57
N VAL A 49 2.58 -23.07 -12.38
CA VAL A 49 1.98 -21.80 -11.88
C VAL A 49 0.78 -22.07 -10.99
N GLU A 50 -0.06 -23.03 -11.37
CA GLU A 50 -1.22 -23.43 -10.57
C GLU A 50 -0.78 -24.01 -9.21
N GLY A 51 0.22 -24.89 -9.21
CA GLY A 51 0.81 -25.42 -7.99
C GLY A 51 1.37 -24.30 -7.07
N LEU A 52 2.10 -23.34 -7.63
CA LEU A 52 2.61 -22.21 -6.87
C LEU A 52 1.50 -21.32 -6.29
N LYS A 53 0.40 -21.10 -7.02
CA LYS A 53 -0.78 -20.38 -6.50
C LYS A 53 -1.43 -21.11 -5.35
N MET A 54 -1.48 -22.45 -5.40
CA MET A 54 -1.99 -23.26 -4.28
C MET A 54 -1.12 -23.08 -3.03
N VAL A 55 0.19 -23.11 -3.17
CA VAL A 55 1.14 -22.85 -2.07
C VAL A 55 0.95 -21.44 -1.49
N GLN A 56 0.81 -20.42 -2.34
CA GLN A 56 0.56 -19.04 -1.90
C GLN A 56 -0.75 -18.94 -1.11
N LYS A 57 -1.82 -19.59 -1.59
CA LYS A 57 -3.12 -19.61 -0.90
C LYS A 57 -3.03 -20.29 0.45
N GLU A 58 -2.35 -21.42 0.53
CA GLU A 58 -2.13 -22.14 1.79
C GLU A 58 -1.32 -21.31 2.78
N PHE A 59 -0.26 -20.65 2.31
CA PHE A 59 0.55 -19.73 3.11
C PHE A 59 -0.31 -18.59 3.69
N SER A 60 -1.14 -17.94 2.87
CA SER A 60 -2.06 -16.89 3.33
C SER A 60 -3.04 -17.42 4.37
N THR A 61 -3.59 -18.61 4.17
CA THR A 61 -4.50 -19.26 5.11
C THR A 61 -3.82 -19.55 6.46
N ILE A 62 -2.56 -19.98 6.44
CA ILE A 62 -1.77 -20.22 7.66
C ILE A 62 -1.55 -18.91 8.41
N LEU A 63 -1.20 -17.83 7.72
CA LEU A 63 -1.04 -16.50 8.31
C LEU A 63 -2.34 -16.03 8.97
N GLU A 64 -3.47 -16.15 8.28
CA GLU A 64 -4.78 -15.75 8.82
C GLU A 64 -5.18 -16.56 10.07
N LYS A 65 -4.93 -17.87 10.08
CA LYS A 65 -5.16 -18.74 11.25
C LYS A 65 -4.34 -18.32 12.46
N ASN A 66 -3.16 -17.73 12.25
CA ASN A 66 -2.29 -17.19 13.30
C ASN A 66 -2.61 -15.72 13.64
N GLY A 67 -3.73 -15.18 13.15
CA GLY A 67 -4.17 -13.82 13.45
C GLY A 67 -3.43 -12.74 12.68
N VAL A 68 -2.67 -13.11 11.63
CA VAL A 68 -1.99 -12.17 10.74
C VAL A 68 -2.94 -11.74 9.63
N LYS A 69 -3.08 -10.44 9.43
CA LYS A 69 -3.92 -9.85 8.39
C LYS A 69 -3.10 -8.96 7.48
N LYS A 70 -3.31 -9.08 6.17
CA LYS A 70 -2.76 -8.16 5.19
C LYS A 70 -3.43 -6.80 5.32
N ILE A 71 -2.65 -5.73 5.26
CA ILE A 71 -3.16 -4.35 5.25
C ILE A 71 -3.65 -4.07 3.84
N ASP A 72 -4.92 -3.71 3.72
CA ASP A 72 -5.50 -3.29 2.46
C ASP A 72 -5.19 -1.81 2.23
N SER A 73 -4.15 -1.54 1.46
CA SER A 73 -3.58 -0.20 1.25
C SER A 73 -4.03 0.45 -0.06
N LEU A 74 -4.30 -0.35 -1.10
CA LEU A 74 -4.53 0.15 -2.45
C LEU A 74 -5.79 1.02 -2.54
N ASN A 75 -5.69 2.16 -3.22
CA ASN A 75 -6.77 3.16 -3.38
C ASN A 75 -7.29 3.76 -2.07
N LYS A 76 -6.57 3.57 -0.96
CA LYS A 76 -6.89 4.21 0.31
C LYS A 76 -6.01 5.42 0.57
N LYS A 77 -6.47 6.29 1.45
CA LYS A 77 -5.68 7.43 1.90
C LYS A 77 -4.45 6.94 2.67
N PHE A 78 -3.31 7.58 2.43
CA PHE A 78 -2.07 7.28 3.14
C PHE A 78 -2.24 7.50 4.66
N ASP A 79 -1.81 6.51 5.44
CA ASP A 79 -1.80 6.56 6.91
C ASP A 79 -0.39 6.20 7.40
N HIS A 80 0.26 7.12 8.10
CA HIS A 80 1.61 6.93 8.65
C HIS A 80 1.74 5.76 9.63
N ASN A 81 0.63 5.32 10.25
CA ASN A 81 0.65 4.21 11.19
C ASN A 81 0.80 2.85 10.52
N TYR A 82 0.34 2.73 9.27
CA TYR A 82 0.27 1.45 8.54
C TYR A 82 1.04 1.45 7.23
N HIS A 83 1.35 2.63 6.68
CA HIS A 83 1.96 2.79 5.37
C HIS A 83 3.31 3.49 5.46
N GLN A 84 4.24 3.07 4.60
CA GLN A 84 5.51 3.74 4.36
C GLN A 84 5.57 4.17 2.90
N ALA A 85 5.56 5.47 2.65
CA ALA A 85 5.70 6.03 1.31
C ALA A 85 7.14 5.85 0.82
N MET A 86 7.31 5.18 -0.32
CA MET A 86 8.59 4.96 -0.97
C MET A 86 8.74 5.79 -2.23
N LEU A 87 7.64 6.04 -2.93
CA LEU A 87 7.59 6.76 -4.21
C LEU A 87 6.44 7.74 -4.20
N GLU A 88 6.64 8.89 -4.85
CA GLU A 88 5.57 9.80 -5.25
C GLU A 88 5.29 9.59 -6.74
N ILE A 89 4.05 9.33 -7.09
CA ILE A 89 3.60 9.04 -8.46
C ILE A 89 2.65 10.14 -8.87
N GLU A 90 2.97 10.85 -9.96
CA GLU A 90 2.08 11.85 -10.51
C GLU A 90 0.86 11.16 -11.16
N LYS A 91 -0.32 11.40 -10.62
CA LYS A 91 -1.59 10.87 -11.11
C LYS A 91 -2.67 11.93 -10.96
N GLU A 92 -3.25 12.36 -12.08
CA GLU A 92 -4.25 13.44 -12.10
C GLU A 92 -5.65 12.97 -11.67
N ASP A 93 -5.95 11.68 -11.91
CA ASP A 93 -7.27 11.08 -11.64
C ASP A 93 -7.52 10.73 -10.17
N VAL A 94 -6.52 10.92 -9.29
CA VAL A 94 -6.60 10.48 -7.89
C VAL A 94 -6.23 11.64 -6.97
N SER A 95 -6.94 11.77 -5.84
CA SER A 95 -6.65 12.80 -4.84
C SER A 95 -5.23 12.64 -4.27
N GLU A 96 -4.55 13.77 -4.04
CA GLU A 96 -3.21 13.80 -3.44
C GLU A 96 -3.18 13.04 -2.10
N GLY A 97 -2.13 12.24 -1.89
CA GLY A 97 -1.97 11.43 -0.69
C GLY A 97 -2.76 10.11 -0.69
N THR A 98 -3.22 9.66 -1.87
CA THR A 98 -3.85 8.34 -2.01
C THR A 98 -2.80 7.31 -2.43
N VAL A 99 -2.88 6.11 -1.88
CA VAL A 99 -2.04 4.98 -2.27
C VAL A 99 -2.44 4.50 -3.65
N VAL A 100 -1.57 4.67 -4.63
CA VAL A 100 -1.80 4.27 -6.03
C VAL A 100 -1.10 2.98 -6.42
N GLN A 101 -0.09 2.59 -5.66
CA GLN A 101 0.67 1.37 -5.88
C GLN A 101 1.11 0.75 -4.56
N GLU A 102 0.97 -0.55 -4.42
CA GLU A 102 1.56 -1.33 -3.34
C GLU A 102 2.85 -1.97 -3.85
N ILE A 103 4.01 -1.62 -3.27
CA ILE A 103 5.32 -2.16 -3.64
C ILE A 103 5.57 -3.44 -2.83
N GLN A 104 5.24 -3.39 -1.55
CA GLN A 104 5.37 -4.50 -0.63
C GLN A 104 4.20 -4.49 0.34
N PRO A 105 3.48 -5.62 0.50
CA PRO A 105 2.33 -5.68 1.37
C PRO A 105 2.71 -5.50 2.84
N GLY A 106 1.88 -4.77 3.57
CA GLY A 106 1.97 -4.64 5.01
C GLY A 106 1.14 -5.71 5.72
N TYR A 107 1.52 -6.02 6.96
CA TYR A 107 0.83 -7.01 7.77
C TYR A 107 0.68 -6.55 9.22
N THR A 108 -0.46 -6.88 9.80
CA THR A 108 -0.74 -6.75 11.23
C THR A 108 -0.97 -8.12 11.84
N MET A 109 -0.63 -8.29 13.12
CA MET A 109 -0.95 -9.49 13.88
C MET A 109 -1.81 -9.07 15.08
N HIS A 110 -3.06 -9.54 15.09
CA HIS A 110 -4.08 -9.01 15.98
C HIS A 110 -4.13 -7.47 15.87
N ASP A 111 -3.73 -6.74 16.91
CA ASP A 111 -3.74 -5.27 16.97
C ASP A 111 -2.34 -4.65 16.83
N ARG A 112 -1.31 -5.45 16.59
CA ARG A 112 0.07 -4.97 16.45
C ARG A 112 0.53 -4.97 15.00
N LEU A 113 1.19 -3.89 14.61
CA LEU A 113 1.84 -3.80 13.31
C LEU A 113 3.06 -4.72 13.28
N LEU A 114 3.10 -5.67 12.32
CA LEU A 114 4.27 -6.50 12.04
C LEU A 114 5.23 -5.78 11.10
N ARG A 115 4.68 -5.24 10.02
CA ARG A 115 5.42 -4.52 8.98
C ARG A 115 4.48 -3.55 8.26
N PRO A 116 4.87 -2.28 8.07
CA PRO A 116 4.08 -1.34 7.26
C PRO A 116 4.05 -1.76 5.80
N ALA A 117 2.98 -1.38 5.09
CA ALA A 117 2.93 -1.52 3.65
C ALA A 117 3.83 -0.48 2.99
N MET A 118 4.74 -0.89 2.11
CA MET A 118 5.51 0.03 1.28
C MET A 118 4.70 0.41 0.05
N VAL A 119 4.43 1.69 -0.10
CA VAL A 119 3.46 2.19 -1.08
C VAL A 119 4.00 3.35 -1.90
N GLY A 120 3.47 3.50 -3.12
CA GLY A 120 3.56 4.70 -3.92
C GLY A 120 2.32 5.56 -3.69
N VAL A 121 2.52 6.83 -3.37
CA VAL A 121 1.44 7.80 -3.11
C VAL A 121 1.26 8.75 -4.28
N SER A 122 0.01 9.15 -4.52
CA SER A 122 -0.31 10.13 -5.55
C SER A 122 0.16 11.52 -5.14
N LYS A 123 0.79 12.21 -6.10
CA LYS A 123 1.14 13.63 -6.04
C LYS A 123 0.47 14.34 -7.20
N LYS A 124 -0.07 15.53 -6.96
CA LYS A 124 -0.57 16.36 -8.05
C LYS A 124 0.57 16.88 -8.90
N SER A 125 0.40 16.80 -10.22
CA SER A 125 1.35 17.31 -11.19
C SER A 125 1.66 18.78 -10.89
N SER A 126 2.94 19.15 -11.01
CA SER A 126 3.45 20.51 -10.81
C SER A 126 2.74 21.54 -11.71
N THR A 127 2.18 21.09 -12.82
CA THR A 127 1.43 21.91 -13.80
C THR A 127 0.10 22.42 -13.23
N GLU A 128 -0.59 21.66 -12.37
CA GLU A 128 -1.81 22.14 -11.71
C GLU A 128 -1.52 23.15 -10.57
N LYS A 129 -0.38 22.98 -9.88
CA LYS A 129 0.03 23.96 -8.86
C LYS A 129 0.32 25.33 -9.49
N LEU A 130 0.89 25.36 -10.71
CA LEU A 130 1.14 26.59 -11.47
C LEU A 130 -0.16 27.21 -12.01
N LYS A 131 -1.15 26.42 -12.42
CA LYS A 131 -2.46 26.94 -12.86
C LYS A 131 -3.25 27.55 -11.71
N LYS A 132 -3.30 26.89 -10.55
CA LYS A 132 -3.98 27.42 -9.36
C LYS A 132 -3.30 28.63 -8.71
N SER A 133 -1.98 28.77 -8.87
CA SER A 133 -1.28 29.96 -8.43
C SER A 133 -1.53 31.15 -9.35
N LYS A 134 -1.66 30.94 -10.66
CA LYS A 134 -2.01 31.99 -11.65
C LYS A 134 -3.45 32.46 -11.47
N GLU A 135 -4.42 31.56 -11.32
CA GLU A 135 -5.83 31.94 -11.06
C GLU A 135 -6.03 32.75 -9.76
N LYS A 136 -5.20 32.47 -8.73
CA LYS A 136 -5.24 33.26 -7.48
C LYS A 136 -4.59 34.61 -7.59
N THR A 137 -3.62 34.80 -8.51
CA THR A 137 -2.97 36.10 -8.76
C THR A 137 -3.87 36.98 -9.61
N ASP A 138 -4.47 36.44 -10.67
CA ASP A 138 -5.37 37.18 -11.57
C ASP A 138 -6.65 37.64 -10.85
N ASN A 139 -7.13 36.86 -9.89
CA ASN A 139 -8.32 37.25 -9.11
C ASN A 139 -8.01 38.35 -8.05
N LYS A 140 -6.76 38.44 -7.58
CA LYS A 140 -6.31 39.53 -6.68
C LYS A 140 -6.05 40.86 -7.42
N GLU A 141 -5.58 40.80 -8.65
CA GLU A 141 -5.39 42.02 -9.45
C GLU A 141 -6.72 42.61 -9.93
N ASN A 142 -7.69 41.75 -10.27
CA ASN A 142 -9.03 42.19 -10.68
C ASN A 142 -9.85 42.83 -9.54
N ILE A 143 -9.61 42.43 -8.28
CA ILE A 143 -10.26 43.05 -7.11
C ILE A 143 -9.64 44.41 -6.81
N LYS A 144 -8.31 44.56 -6.92
CA LYS A 144 -7.63 45.85 -6.69
C LYS A 144 -7.92 46.89 -7.77
N SER A 145 -8.21 46.47 -9.01
CA SER A 145 -8.56 47.39 -10.10
C SER A 145 -9.99 47.94 -10.00
N LYS A 146 -10.90 47.25 -9.31
CA LYS A 146 -12.26 47.71 -9.06
C LYS A 146 -12.37 48.67 -7.88
N GLU A 147 -11.54 48.54 -6.85
CA GLU A 147 -11.52 49.47 -5.71
C GLU A 147 -10.89 50.83 -6.03
N ASN A 148 -10.09 50.94 -7.08
CA ASN A 148 -9.47 52.21 -7.50
C ASN A 148 -10.31 53.03 -8.52
N GLN A 149 -11.47 52.54 -8.94
CA GLN A 149 -12.37 53.28 -9.85
C GLN A 149 -13.59 53.89 -9.16
N GLU A 150 -13.72 53.69 -7.85
CA GLU A 150 -14.81 54.30 -7.02
C GLU A 150 -14.31 55.37 -6.01
N LYS A 151 -13.18 56.03 -6.32
CA LYS A 151 -12.74 57.21 -5.54
C LYS A 151 -12.58 58.42 -6.40
#